data_db9d3d9b5a0d636c0d8b78576e205434
#
_entry.id   db9d3d9b5a0d636c0d8b78576e205434
#
_cell.length_a   1.000
_cell.length_b   1.000
_cell.length_c   1.000
_cell.angle_alpha   90.00
_cell.angle_beta   90.00
_cell.angle_gamma   90.00
#
_symmetry.space_group_name_H-M   'P 1'
#
loop_
_entity.id
_entity.type
_entity.pdbx_description
1 polymer ?
#
loop_
_entity_poly.entity_id
_entity_poly.type
_entity_poly.pdbx_seq_one_letter_code
_entity_poly.pdbx_strand_id
1 'polypeptide(L)'
;MIYFLSDAHLGSLAIERGWAHQKKLIDMLEMMSEDAVSIYMLGDMFDFWMEYFVHDKAKRQYSPFFKELRKLHKKGIHVHYLTGNHDLWTFGGLEQIAKVEVQYEPCTIVRYGKTLFLAHGDGLLPENWEELYPPKVRSKIRSFMRLRKIFRNPFLQFLYRCLPPEVGNKFGYNWAKKSRLKEIENPCPYKGEDKEELVLYAKEQEKLHNHRDYYIFGHRHIDLDLQIKKDSRMVILGDCFQQWTYAKLDKHGNLTVHTFEGGEEKEADHAQ
;
A
#
# COMPACT_ATOMS: atom_id res chain seq x y z
N MET A 1 -8.84 0.14 18.34
CA MET A 1 -9.02 -0.37 16.98
C MET A 1 -7.68 -0.64 16.31
N ILE A 2 -7.64 -1.43 15.22
CA ILE A 2 -6.49 -1.56 14.31
C ILE A 2 -6.93 -1.05 12.94
N TYR A 3 -6.16 -0.16 12.34
CA TYR A 3 -6.47 0.47 11.07
C TYR A 3 -5.53 -0.01 9.96
N PHE A 4 -6.03 -0.08 8.73
CA PHE A 4 -5.30 -0.46 7.53
C PHE A 4 -5.59 0.55 6.42
N LEU A 5 -4.55 1.10 5.80
CA LEU A 5 -4.63 2.03 4.67
C LEU A 5 -3.47 1.78 3.70
N SER A 6 -3.59 2.23 2.46
CA SER A 6 -2.54 2.09 1.44
C SER A 6 -2.63 3.16 0.36
N ASP A 7 -1.66 3.18 -0.53
CA ASP A 7 -1.73 3.88 -1.82
C ASP A 7 -2.09 5.37 -1.68
N ALA A 8 -1.36 6.11 -0.84
CA ALA A 8 -1.54 7.55 -0.70
C ALA A 8 -0.77 8.35 -1.76
N HIS A 9 0.32 7.80 -2.33
CA HIS A 9 1.13 8.43 -3.37
C HIS A 9 1.46 9.90 -3.12
N LEU A 10 1.87 10.23 -1.89
CA LEU A 10 2.29 11.57 -1.51
C LEU A 10 3.42 12.07 -2.42
N GLY A 11 3.31 13.30 -2.88
CA GLY A 11 4.28 13.93 -3.78
C GLY A 11 4.10 13.59 -5.25
N SER A 12 3.02 12.91 -5.63
CA SER A 12 2.73 12.60 -7.03
C SER A 12 2.63 13.87 -7.88
N LEU A 13 3.36 13.87 -9.00
CA LEU A 13 3.31 14.94 -9.99
C LEU A 13 2.06 14.86 -10.91
N ALA A 14 1.26 13.81 -10.76
CA ALA A 14 0.01 13.61 -11.49
C ALA A 14 -1.23 13.97 -10.67
N ILE A 15 -1.08 14.20 -9.37
CA ILE A 15 -2.16 14.58 -8.46
C ILE A 15 -2.03 16.07 -8.14
N GLU A 16 -2.97 16.90 -8.62
CA GLU A 16 -2.89 18.36 -8.57
C GLU A 16 -3.00 19.00 -7.17
N ARG A 17 -3.19 18.24 -6.09
CA ARG A 17 -3.56 18.77 -4.78
C ARG A 17 -2.49 18.65 -3.68
N GLY A 18 -1.22 18.61 -4.03
CA GLY A 18 -0.07 18.32 -3.14
C GLY A 18 -0.24 18.57 -1.64
N TRP A 19 -0.38 19.82 -1.19
CA TRP A 19 -0.57 20.12 0.23
C TRP A 19 -1.93 19.71 0.77
N ALA A 20 -3.02 19.94 0.04
CA ALA A 20 -4.37 19.58 0.47
C ALA A 20 -4.54 18.06 0.59
N HIS A 21 -3.90 17.30 -0.31
CA HIS A 21 -3.85 15.85 -0.26
C HIS A 21 -3.12 15.37 1.01
N GLN A 22 -1.91 15.87 1.26
CA GLN A 22 -1.16 15.52 2.47
C GLN A 22 -1.91 15.90 3.75
N LYS A 23 -2.58 17.08 3.75
CA LYS A 23 -3.39 17.51 4.89
C LYS A 23 -4.55 16.56 5.14
N LYS A 24 -5.30 16.17 4.11
CA LYS A 24 -6.41 15.23 4.26
C LYS A 24 -5.96 13.88 4.81
N LEU A 25 -4.78 13.38 4.40
CA LEU A 25 -4.19 12.17 4.97
C LEU A 25 -3.84 12.36 6.46
N ILE A 26 -3.31 13.52 6.83
CA ILE A 26 -3.04 13.86 8.24
C ILE A 26 -4.33 13.90 9.06
N ASP A 27 -5.38 14.54 8.54
CA ASP A 27 -6.68 14.62 9.21
C ASP A 27 -7.28 13.21 9.42
N MET A 28 -7.13 12.31 8.43
CA MET A 28 -7.53 10.91 8.55
C MET A 28 -6.73 10.16 9.64
N LEU A 29 -5.42 10.38 9.74
CA LEU A 29 -4.59 9.80 10.80
C LEU A 29 -4.93 10.37 12.18
N GLU A 30 -5.27 11.66 12.26
CA GLU A 30 -5.73 12.29 13.50
C GLU A 30 -7.05 11.67 13.99
N MET A 31 -8.01 11.45 13.08
CA MET A 31 -9.25 10.73 13.39
C MET A 31 -8.95 9.30 13.88
N MET A 32 -8.13 8.53 13.15
CA MET A 32 -7.74 7.18 13.59
C MET A 32 -7.07 7.17 14.96
N SER A 33 -6.34 8.23 15.31
CA SER A 33 -5.60 8.34 16.57
C SER A 33 -6.48 8.42 17.82
N GLU A 34 -7.80 8.58 17.69
CA GLU A 34 -8.72 8.66 18.81
C GLU A 34 -8.89 7.30 19.52
N ASP A 35 -8.82 6.19 18.77
CA ASP A 35 -9.02 4.85 19.33
C ASP A 35 -8.04 3.78 18.82
N ALA A 36 -7.11 4.15 17.93
CA ALA A 36 -6.13 3.23 17.37
C ALA A 36 -5.16 2.71 18.45
N VAL A 37 -4.88 1.40 18.40
CA VAL A 37 -3.71 0.79 19.06
C VAL A 37 -2.59 0.53 18.06
N SER A 38 -2.93 0.28 16.79
CA SER A 38 -1.97 0.11 15.70
C SER A 38 -2.57 0.59 14.38
N ILE A 39 -1.70 1.09 13.49
CA ILE A 39 -2.03 1.48 12.12
C ILE A 39 -1.08 0.74 11.18
N TYR A 40 -1.61 0.05 10.18
CA TYR A 40 -0.86 -0.65 9.15
C TYR A 40 -0.99 0.12 7.83
N MET A 41 0.14 0.64 7.33
CA MET A 41 0.25 1.26 6.02
C MET A 41 0.78 0.21 5.05
N LEU A 42 -0.05 -0.20 4.07
CA LEU A 42 0.26 -1.34 3.20
C LEU A 42 0.94 -0.91 1.89
N GLY A 43 1.87 0.05 1.95
CA GLY A 43 2.74 0.45 0.85
C GLY A 43 2.18 1.58 -0.01
N ASP A 44 3.06 2.10 -0.86
CA ASP A 44 2.82 3.20 -1.79
C ASP A 44 2.25 4.46 -1.12
N MET A 45 2.72 4.73 0.12
CA MET A 45 2.39 5.99 0.81
C MET A 45 3.06 7.19 0.14
N PHE A 46 4.18 6.97 -0.55
CA PHE A 46 4.87 7.97 -1.36
C PHE A 46 4.85 7.55 -2.84
N ASP A 47 4.63 8.50 -3.73
CA ASP A 47 4.67 8.27 -5.19
C ASP A 47 6.07 7.87 -5.69
N PHE A 48 7.10 8.31 -4.99
CA PHE A 48 8.47 7.86 -5.11
C PHE A 48 9.24 8.13 -3.82
N TRP A 49 9.89 7.08 -3.28
CA TRP A 49 10.75 7.19 -2.10
C TRP A 49 12.07 6.49 -2.34
N MET A 50 13.16 7.23 -2.12
CA MET A 50 14.53 6.71 -2.17
C MET A 50 15.37 7.36 -1.09
N GLU A 51 16.11 6.57 -0.32
CA GLU A 51 17.07 7.07 0.67
C GLU A 51 18.47 7.08 0.08
N TYR A 52 18.95 8.27 -0.29
CA TYR A 52 20.28 8.50 -0.83
C TYR A 52 21.32 8.55 0.29
N PHE A 53 22.61 8.39 -0.05
CA PHE A 53 23.71 8.60 0.90
C PHE A 53 23.88 10.07 1.28
N VAL A 54 23.45 10.99 0.44
CA VAL A 54 23.43 12.44 0.70
C VAL A 54 22.07 12.91 1.13
N HIS A 55 22.02 13.98 1.91
CA HIS A 55 20.76 14.54 2.38
C HIS A 55 19.87 15.02 1.23
N ASP A 56 18.68 14.45 1.15
CA ASP A 56 17.66 14.82 0.17
C ASP A 56 16.76 15.93 0.73
N LYS A 57 16.96 17.15 0.23
CA LYS A 57 16.16 18.32 0.64
C LYS A 57 14.68 18.21 0.22
N ALA A 58 14.38 17.47 -0.86
CA ALA A 58 13.01 17.32 -1.35
C ALA A 58 12.09 16.62 -0.32
N LYS A 59 12.64 15.79 0.56
CA LYS A 59 11.89 15.12 1.62
C LYS A 59 11.30 16.06 2.67
N ARG A 60 11.76 17.31 2.74
CA ARG A 60 11.21 18.32 3.66
C ARG A 60 9.73 18.60 3.42
N GLN A 61 9.25 18.41 2.20
CA GLN A 61 7.81 18.55 1.86
C GLN A 61 6.93 17.60 2.68
N TYR A 62 7.43 16.44 3.11
CA TYR A 62 6.72 15.45 3.92
C TYR A 62 6.86 15.69 5.43
N SER A 63 7.51 16.77 5.84
CA SER A 63 7.74 17.08 7.27
C SER A 63 6.43 17.09 8.10
N PRO A 64 5.30 17.65 7.62
CA PRO A 64 4.03 17.61 8.35
C PRO A 64 3.51 16.18 8.55
N PHE A 65 3.59 15.33 7.53
CA PHE A 65 3.21 13.92 7.63
C PHE A 65 4.10 13.16 8.63
N PHE A 66 5.41 13.32 8.57
CA PHE A 66 6.31 12.72 9.56
C PHE A 66 6.09 13.24 10.98
N LYS A 67 5.70 14.52 11.12
CA LYS A 67 5.35 15.08 12.44
C LYS A 67 4.13 14.36 13.02
N GLU A 68 3.13 14.07 12.18
CA GLU A 68 1.95 13.33 12.62
C GLU A 68 2.30 11.89 13.00
N LEU A 69 3.08 11.16 12.20
CA LEU A 69 3.52 9.82 12.57
C LEU A 69 4.27 9.78 13.91
N ARG A 70 5.15 10.77 14.16
CA ARG A 70 5.81 10.89 15.48
C ARG A 70 4.85 11.22 16.62
N LYS A 71 3.75 11.94 16.33
CA LYS A 71 2.69 12.24 17.30
C LYS A 71 1.93 10.96 17.67
N LEU A 72 1.59 10.12 16.66
CA LEU A 72 1.01 8.79 16.89
C LEU A 72 1.92 7.93 17.76
N HIS A 73 3.20 7.84 17.44
CA HIS A 73 4.18 7.11 18.24
C HIS A 73 4.24 7.61 19.70
N LYS A 74 4.22 8.94 19.92
CA LYS A 74 4.17 9.51 21.28
C LYS A 74 2.89 9.18 22.05
N LYS A 75 1.78 8.95 21.35
CA LYS A 75 0.52 8.47 21.94
C LYS A 75 0.54 6.96 22.25
N GLY A 76 1.62 6.24 21.93
CA GLY A 76 1.73 4.79 22.08
C GLY A 76 1.06 3.99 20.95
N ILE A 77 0.71 4.63 19.83
CA ILE A 77 0.13 3.98 18.67
C ILE A 77 1.27 3.45 17.79
N HIS A 78 1.28 2.14 17.53
CA HIS A 78 2.27 1.50 16.69
C HIS A 78 1.91 1.65 15.20
N VAL A 79 2.80 2.26 14.43
CA VAL A 79 2.65 2.38 12.98
C VAL A 79 3.57 1.38 12.29
N HIS A 80 2.96 0.39 11.62
CA HIS A 80 3.64 -0.60 10.79
C HIS A 80 3.55 -0.15 9.33
N TYR A 81 4.69 -0.14 8.66
CA TYR A 81 4.81 0.35 7.29
C TYR A 81 5.32 -0.77 6.39
N LEU A 82 4.45 -1.40 5.63
CA LEU A 82 4.86 -2.30 4.55
C LEU A 82 5.26 -1.45 3.35
N THR A 83 6.35 -1.80 2.69
CA THR A 83 6.76 -1.12 1.47
C THR A 83 5.96 -1.61 0.27
N GLY A 84 5.58 -0.67 -0.61
CA GLY A 84 5.02 -0.98 -1.92
C GLY A 84 6.09 -0.98 -3.01
N ASN A 85 5.67 -0.85 -4.27
CA ASN A 85 6.61 -0.80 -5.39
C ASN A 85 7.13 0.62 -5.69
N HIS A 86 6.52 1.67 -5.14
CA HIS A 86 6.94 3.06 -5.27
C HIS A 86 7.85 3.53 -4.12
N ASP A 87 7.78 2.88 -2.97
CA ASP A 87 8.47 3.30 -1.75
C ASP A 87 9.31 2.20 -1.08
N LEU A 88 9.77 1.23 -1.86
CA LEU A 88 10.55 0.08 -1.37
C LEU A 88 12.01 0.43 -1.01
N TRP A 89 12.52 1.61 -1.35
CA TRP A 89 13.93 1.95 -1.16
C TRP A 89 14.17 2.75 0.12
N THR A 90 13.69 2.20 1.22
CA THR A 90 14.01 2.64 2.58
C THR A 90 15.24 1.87 3.08
N PHE A 91 16.09 2.51 3.84
CA PHE A 91 17.33 1.94 4.38
C PHE A 91 17.55 2.36 5.83
N GLY A 92 16.48 2.43 6.60
CA GLY A 92 16.48 2.81 8.01
C GLY A 92 16.21 4.31 8.27
N GLY A 93 16.19 5.13 7.23
CA GLY A 93 15.92 6.57 7.38
C GLY A 93 14.45 6.86 7.67
N LEU A 94 13.55 6.13 7.02
CA LEU A 94 12.10 6.30 7.26
C LEU A 94 11.74 5.95 8.71
N GLU A 95 12.27 4.83 9.23
CA GLU A 95 12.08 4.42 10.63
C GLU A 95 12.59 5.48 11.60
N GLN A 96 13.75 6.08 11.30
CA GLN A 96 14.34 7.11 12.17
C GLN A 96 13.53 8.41 12.15
N ILE A 97 13.09 8.85 10.97
CA ILE A 97 12.39 10.13 10.78
C ILE A 97 10.94 10.06 11.25
N ALA A 98 10.25 8.99 10.93
CA ALA A 98 8.81 8.83 11.14
C ALA A 98 8.45 8.05 12.40
N LYS A 99 9.39 7.28 12.98
CA LYS A 99 9.16 6.37 14.12
C LYS A 99 8.15 5.27 13.79
N VAL A 100 8.30 4.68 12.61
CA VAL A 100 7.50 3.55 12.10
C VAL A 100 8.31 2.28 12.07
N GLU A 101 7.66 1.13 12.03
CA GLU A 101 8.27 -0.19 11.85
C GLU A 101 8.14 -0.60 10.39
N VAL A 102 9.26 -0.58 9.62
CA VAL A 102 9.23 -0.90 8.19
C VAL A 102 9.36 -2.40 7.95
N GLN A 103 8.51 -2.93 7.06
CA GLN A 103 8.52 -4.30 6.59
C GLN A 103 8.57 -4.34 5.07
N TYR A 104 9.46 -5.18 4.52
CA TYR A 104 9.71 -5.28 3.07
C TYR A 104 8.96 -6.42 2.40
N GLU A 105 8.51 -7.38 3.17
CA GLU A 105 7.84 -8.59 2.67
C GLU A 105 6.44 -8.73 3.26
N PRO A 106 5.52 -9.42 2.57
CA PRO A 106 4.23 -9.77 3.12
C PRO A 106 4.34 -10.44 4.47
N CYS A 107 3.40 -10.18 5.37
CA CYS A 107 3.41 -10.78 6.69
C CYS A 107 2.05 -11.33 7.10
N THR A 108 2.09 -12.27 8.03
CA THR A 108 0.88 -12.76 8.69
C THR A 108 0.92 -12.34 10.16
N ILE A 109 -0.15 -11.73 10.60
CA ILE A 109 -0.31 -11.30 11.99
C ILE A 109 -1.52 -12.00 12.62
N VAL A 110 -1.52 -12.12 13.94
CA VAL A 110 -2.69 -12.57 14.71
C VAL A 110 -3.13 -11.42 15.60
N ARG A 111 -4.38 -10.97 15.45
CA ARG A 111 -4.97 -9.90 16.24
C ARG A 111 -6.41 -10.22 16.58
N TYR A 112 -6.79 -10.04 17.83
CA TYR A 112 -8.14 -10.30 18.33
C TYR A 112 -8.69 -11.68 17.94
N GLY A 113 -7.82 -12.72 17.97
CA GLY A 113 -8.17 -14.09 17.60
C GLY A 113 -8.32 -14.35 16.11
N LYS A 114 -8.02 -13.36 15.25
CA LYS A 114 -8.06 -13.46 13.80
C LYS A 114 -6.67 -13.49 13.21
N THR A 115 -6.49 -14.31 12.18
CA THR A 115 -5.25 -14.41 11.39
C THR A 115 -5.41 -13.56 10.13
N LEU A 116 -4.56 -12.53 9.97
CA LEU A 116 -4.59 -11.60 8.87
C LEU A 116 -3.31 -11.74 8.03
N PHE A 117 -3.46 -11.90 6.73
CA PHE A 117 -2.36 -11.77 5.77
C PHE A 117 -2.35 -10.37 5.21
N LEU A 118 -1.21 -9.67 5.37
CA LEU A 118 -1.02 -8.29 4.96
C LEU A 118 0.05 -8.22 3.88
N ALA A 119 -0.25 -7.56 2.78
CA ALA A 119 0.71 -7.32 1.70
C ALA A 119 0.33 -6.05 0.93
N HIS A 120 1.33 -5.42 0.29
CA HIS A 120 1.00 -4.39 -0.70
C HIS A 120 0.23 -4.99 -1.87
N GLY A 121 0.70 -6.10 -2.42
CA GLY A 121 0.02 -6.81 -3.51
C GLY A 121 0.85 -6.93 -4.79
N ASP A 122 1.89 -6.12 -4.96
CA ASP A 122 2.74 -6.13 -6.14
C ASP A 122 3.45 -7.49 -6.33
N GLY A 123 3.18 -8.14 -7.46
CA GLY A 123 3.82 -9.40 -7.83
C GLY A 123 3.32 -10.63 -7.08
N LEU A 124 2.22 -10.54 -6.34
CA LEU A 124 1.51 -11.70 -5.83
C LEU A 124 0.66 -12.31 -6.96
N LEU A 125 0.96 -13.55 -7.29
CA LEU A 125 0.32 -14.30 -8.38
C LEU A 125 0.09 -15.74 -7.91
N PRO A 126 -0.97 -16.41 -8.39
CA PRO A 126 -1.12 -17.85 -8.18
C PRO A 126 0.03 -18.61 -8.88
N GLU A 127 0.40 -19.79 -8.39
CA GLU A 127 1.50 -20.57 -8.95
C GLU A 127 1.29 -20.91 -10.43
N ASN A 128 0.04 -21.25 -10.79
CA ASN A 128 -0.32 -21.61 -12.17
C ASN A 128 -0.70 -20.40 -13.05
N TRP A 129 -0.30 -19.17 -12.70
CA TRP A 129 -0.67 -17.95 -13.43
C TRP A 129 -0.34 -18.01 -14.95
N GLU A 130 0.71 -18.76 -15.34
CA GLU A 130 1.04 -18.91 -16.76
C GLU A 130 -0.02 -19.66 -17.54
N GLU A 131 -0.76 -20.56 -16.92
CA GLU A 131 -1.88 -21.30 -17.51
C GLU A 131 -3.16 -20.46 -17.56
N LEU A 132 -3.35 -19.61 -16.56
CA LEU A 132 -4.57 -18.81 -16.41
C LEU A 132 -4.67 -17.64 -17.40
N TYR A 133 -3.53 -17.11 -17.86
CA TYR A 133 -3.53 -15.89 -18.67
C TYR A 133 -3.11 -16.14 -20.12
N PRO A 134 -3.71 -15.40 -21.10
CA PRO A 134 -3.32 -15.51 -22.51
C PRO A 134 -1.89 -14.98 -22.75
N PRO A 135 -1.21 -15.39 -23.85
CA PRO A 135 0.20 -15.06 -24.10
C PRO A 135 0.55 -13.58 -23.99
N LYS A 136 -0.32 -12.69 -24.45
CA LYS A 136 -0.13 -11.23 -24.39
C LYS A 136 -0.09 -10.71 -22.94
N VAL A 137 -0.96 -11.23 -22.07
CA VAL A 137 -1.01 -10.87 -20.64
C VAL A 137 0.21 -11.46 -19.93
N ARG A 138 0.53 -12.74 -20.18
CA ARG A 138 1.75 -13.38 -19.64
C ARG A 138 3.02 -12.60 -19.93
N SER A 139 3.16 -12.09 -21.17
CA SER A 139 4.31 -11.26 -21.54
C SER A 139 4.42 -9.99 -20.71
N LYS A 140 3.30 -9.31 -20.43
CA LYS A 140 3.27 -8.12 -19.57
C LYS A 140 3.64 -8.47 -18.12
N ILE A 141 3.07 -9.53 -17.56
CA ILE A 141 3.38 -10.01 -16.22
C ILE A 141 4.88 -10.34 -16.10
N ARG A 142 5.44 -11.11 -17.04
CA ARG A 142 6.88 -11.42 -17.03
C ARG A 142 7.76 -10.17 -17.11
N SER A 143 7.37 -9.18 -17.90
CA SER A 143 8.10 -7.90 -17.98
C SER A 143 8.04 -7.14 -16.67
N PHE A 144 6.87 -7.08 -16.03
CA PHE A 144 6.71 -6.49 -14.70
C PHE A 144 7.55 -7.23 -13.65
N MET A 145 7.51 -8.56 -13.62
CA MET A 145 8.28 -9.36 -12.66
C MET A 145 9.80 -9.21 -12.85
N ARG A 146 10.29 -9.02 -14.10
CA ARG A 146 11.69 -8.69 -14.36
C ARG A 146 12.06 -7.32 -13.82
N LEU A 147 11.21 -6.31 -14.06
CA LEU A 147 11.42 -4.95 -13.53
C LEU A 147 11.41 -4.93 -12.01
N ARG A 148 10.48 -5.67 -11.39
CA ARG A 148 10.42 -5.85 -9.94
C ARG A 148 11.72 -6.45 -9.38
N LYS A 149 12.30 -7.47 -10.04
CA LYS A 149 13.60 -8.04 -9.65
C LYS A 149 14.74 -7.01 -9.77
N ILE A 150 14.74 -6.18 -10.81
CA ILE A 150 15.73 -5.11 -10.99
C ILE A 150 15.64 -4.11 -9.84
N PHE A 151 14.44 -3.62 -9.52
CA PHE A 151 14.23 -2.64 -8.45
C PHE A 151 14.54 -3.18 -7.05
N ARG A 152 14.37 -4.48 -6.83
CA ARG A 152 14.69 -5.16 -5.57
C ARG A 152 16.12 -5.69 -5.51
N ASN A 153 16.94 -5.48 -6.55
CA ASN A 153 18.33 -5.91 -6.57
C ASN A 153 19.18 -4.99 -5.67
N PRO A 154 19.82 -5.50 -4.60
CA PRO A 154 20.52 -4.66 -3.63
C PRO A 154 21.74 -3.93 -4.21
N PHE A 155 22.42 -4.52 -5.22
CA PHE A 155 23.54 -3.85 -5.88
C PHE A 155 23.06 -2.67 -6.72
N LEU A 156 21.97 -2.81 -7.48
CA LEU A 156 21.39 -1.71 -8.25
C LEU A 156 20.82 -0.62 -7.35
N GLN A 157 20.21 -0.99 -6.21
CA GLN A 157 19.79 -0.06 -5.19
C GLN A 157 20.97 0.74 -4.62
N PHE A 158 22.08 0.05 -4.31
CA PHE A 158 23.31 0.72 -3.85
C PHE A 158 23.82 1.73 -4.88
N LEU A 159 23.91 1.34 -6.17
CA LEU A 159 24.34 2.25 -7.23
C LEU A 159 23.40 3.47 -7.36
N TYR A 160 22.10 3.25 -7.26
CA TYR A 160 21.12 4.34 -7.32
C TYR A 160 21.23 5.29 -6.13
N ARG A 161 21.53 4.77 -4.93
CA ARG A 161 21.82 5.59 -3.73
C ARG A 161 23.01 6.52 -3.87
N CYS A 162 23.98 6.18 -4.72
CA CYS A 162 25.15 7.02 -5.00
C CYS A 162 24.80 8.23 -5.90
N LEU A 163 23.64 8.27 -6.54
CA LEU A 163 23.23 9.42 -7.37
C LEU A 163 22.99 10.67 -6.49
N PRO A 164 23.25 11.87 -7.03
CA PRO A 164 22.73 13.09 -6.43
C PRO A 164 21.20 13.03 -6.33
N PRO A 165 20.60 13.39 -5.18
CA PRO A 165 19.14 13.31 -4.99
C PRO A 165 18.34 14.00 -6.08
N GLU A 166 18.82 15.15 -6.58
CA GLU A 166 18.14 15.92 -7.64
C GLU A 166 18.03 15.10 -8.95
N VAL A 167 19.07 14.33 -9.27
CA VAL A 167 19.10 13.46 -10.45
C VAL A 167 18.22 12.25 -10.25
N GLY A 168 18.41 11.53 -9.15
CA GLY A 168 17.63 10.33 -8.84
C GLY A 168 16.15 10.64 -8.70
N ASN A 169 15.77 11.67 -7.97
CA ASN A 169 14.38 12.11 -7.81
C ASN A 169 13.75 12.48 -9.16
N LYS A 170 14.46 13.20 -10.04
CA LYS A 170 13.96 13.53 -11.38
C LYS A 170 13.59 12.26 -12.18
N PHE A 171 14.41 11.22 -12.14
CA PHE A 171 14.10 9.96 -12.82
C PHE A 171 12.94 9.23 -12.14
N GLY A 172 12.97 9.09 -10.81
CA GLY A 172 11.96 8.39 -10.05
C GLY A 172 10.57 9.02 -10.17
N TYR A 173 10.45 10.32 -9.92
CA TYR A 173 9.16 11.03 -10.06
C TYR A 173 8.63 11.06 -11.50
N ASN A 174 9.49 11.17 -12.50
CA ASN A 174 9.04 11.09 -13.89
C ASN A 174 8.56 9.69 -14.28
N TRP A 175 9.18 8.65 -13.73
CA TRP A 175 8.72 7.27 -13.92
C TRP A 175 7.37 7.05 -13.23
N ALA A 176 7.23 7.45 -11.98
CA ALA A 176 6.00 7.37 -11.22
C ALA A 176 4.87 8.15 -11.90
N LYS A 177 5.12 9.40 -12.33
CA LYS A 177 4.17 10.22 -13.09
C LYS A 177 3.64 9.51 -14.33
N LYS A 178 4.52 8.90 -15.13
CA LYS A 178 4.11 8.17 -16.33
C LYS A 178 3.22 6.96 -16.00
N SER A 179 3.53 6.25 -14.92
CA SER A 179 2.72 5.13 -14.46
C SER A 179 1.33 5.63 -14.05
N ARG A 180 1.27 6.68 -13.26
CA ARG A 180 0.03 7.27 -12.75
C ARG A 180 -0.85 7.86 -13.84
N LEU A 181 -0.28 8.63 -14.77
CA LEU A 181 -1.04 9.18 -15.90
C LEU A 181 -1.65 8.07 -16.77
N LYS A 182 -0.89 6.99 -17.01
CA LYS A 182 -1.40 5.84 -17.75
C LYS A 182 -2.57 5.16 -17.04
N GLU A 183 -2.55 5.11 -15.73
CA GLU A 183 -3.62 4.55 -14.92
C GLU A 183 -4.87 5.44 -14.93
N ILE A 184 -4.68 6.77 -14.81
CA ILE A 184 -5.77 7.76 -14.92
C ILE A 184 -6.42 7.71 -16.31
N GLU A 185 -5.62 7.67 -17.37
CA GLU A 185 -6.11 7.60 -18.76
C GLU A 185 -6.79 6.25 -19.08
N ASN A 186 -6.31 5.17 -18.49
CA ASN A 186 -6.79 3.81 -18.73
C ASN A 186 -6.99 3.09 -17.38
N PRO A 187 -8.01 3.45 -16.62
CA PRO A 187 -8.28 2.82 -15.34
C PRO A 187 -8.45 1.31 -15.53
N CYS A 188 -7.86 0.55 -14.64
CA CYS A 188 -7.93 -0.90 -14.65
C CYS A 188 -8.99 -1.35 -13.63
N PRO A 189 -10.28 -1.45 -14.04
CA PRO A 189 -11.35 -1.81 -13.13
C PRO A 189 -11.16 -3.23 -12.59
N TYR A 190 -11.98 -3.61 -11.63
CA TYR A 190 -12.04 -4.97 -11.16
C TYR A 190 -12.29 -5.95 -12.31
N LYS A 191 -11.43 -6.97 -12.43
CA LYS A 191 -11.44 -7.90 -13.55
C LYS A 191 -12.40 -9.08 -13.36
N GLY A 192 -13.04 -9.16 -12.21
CA GLY A 192 -13.84 -10.31 -11.78
C GLY A 192 -13.00 -11.36 -11.06
N GLU A 193 -13.67 -12.19 -10.26
CA GLU A 193 -13.05 -13.17 -9.37
C GLU A 193 -12.14 -14.19 -10.05
N ASP A 194 -12.40 -14.48 -11.33
CA ASP A 194 -11.66 -15.48 -12.11
C ASP A 194 -10.43 -14.88 -12.83
N LYS A 195 -10.21 -13.56 -12.72
CA LYS A 195 -9.15 -12.86 -13.45
C LYS A 195 -8.34 -11.88 -12.61
N GLU A 196 -8.84 -11.48 -11.44
CA GLU A 196 -8.12 -10.59 -10.54
C GLU A 196 -7.00 -11.36 -9.83
N GLU A 197 -5.76 -10.92 -10.05
CA GLU A 197 -4.56 -11.62 -9.60
C GLU A 197 -4.57 -11.88 -8.09
N LEU A 198 -4.95 -10.88 -7.30
CA LEU A 198 -4.97 -10.98 -5.83
C LEU A 198 -6.09 -11.91 -5.33
N VAL A 199 -7.23 -11.94 -6.02
CA VAL A 199 -8.31 -12.88 -5.70
C VAL A 199 -7.87 -14.33 -5.98
N LEU A 200 -7.25 -14.56 -7.13
CA LEU A 200 -6.74 -15.88 -7.50
C LEU A 200 -5.64 -16.33 -6.53
N TYR A 201 -4.75 -15.44 -6.14
CA TYR A 201 -3.73 -15.71 -5.12
C TYR A 201 -4.38 -16.12 -3.78
N ALA A 202 -5.33 -15.35 -3.26
CA ALA A 202 -5.98 -15.64 -1.98
C ALA A 202 -6.75 -16.98 -2.04
N LYS A 203 -7.48 -17.24 -3.13
CA LYS A 203 -8.19 -18.51 -3.36
C LYS A 203 -7.23 -19.71 -3.39
N GLU A 204 -6.04 -19.54 -3.98
CA GLU A 204 -5.03 -20.60 -4.01
C GLU A 204 -4.44 -20.85 -2.62
N GLN A 205 -4.12 -19.78 -1.84
CA GLN A 205 -3.63 -19.95 -0.48
C GLN A 205 -4.62 -20.75 0.38
N GLU A 206 -5.92 -20.48 0.26
CA GLU A 206 -6.95 -21.24 0.96
C GLU A 206 -7.04 -22.73 0.51
N LYS A 207 -6.76 -23.02 -0.76
CA LYS A 207 -6.67 -24.39 -1.28
C LYS A 207 -5.43 -25.14 -0.75
N LEU A 208 -4.33 -24.43 -0.56
CA LEU A 208 -3.08 -24.97 0.00
C LEU A 208 -3.13 -25.11 1.53
N HIS A 209 -4.30 -24.98 2.15
CA HIS A 209 -4.51 -25.02 3.61
C HIS A 209 -3.75 -23.94 4.39
N ASN A 210 -3.40 -22.84 3.74
CA ASN A 210 -2.84 -21.66 4.36
C ASN A 210 -3.95 -20.70 4.80
N HIS A 211 -4.89 -21.20 5.61
CA HIS A 211 -6.07 -20.44 6.01
C HIS A 211 -5.73 -19.10 6.67
N ARG A 212 -6.47 -18.06 6.27
CA ARG A 212 -6.47 -16.73 6.87
C ARG A 212 -7.91 -16.25 7.02
N ASP A 213 -8.23 -15.69 8.17
CA ASP A 213 -9.53 -15.03 8.34
C ASP A 213 -9.67 -13.84 7.39
N TYR A 214 -8.56 -13.09 7.20
CA TYR A 214 -8.53 -11.91 6.35
C TYR A 214 -7.26 -11.84 5.49
N TYR A 215 -7.45 -11.53 4.20
CA TYR A 215 -6.40 -11.08 3.29
C TYR A 215 -6.60 -9.60 3.03
N ILE A 216 -5.60 -8.75 3.31
CA ILE A 216 -5.71 -7.28 3.15
C ILE A 216 -4.59 -6.80 2.23
N PHE A 217 -4.98 -6.12 1.14
CA PHE A 217 -4.09 -5.69 0.07
C PHE A 217 -4.29 -4.20 -0.27
N GLY A 218 -3.27 -3.58 -0.86
CA GLY A 218 -3.30 -2.32 -1.60
C GLY A 218 -3.09 -2.52 -3.10
N HIS A 219 -2.27 -1.67 -3.71
CA HIS A 219 -1.70 -1.75 -5.06
C HIS A 219 -2.68 -1.62 -6.23
N ARG A 220 -3.89 -2.12 -6.11
CA ARG A 220 -4.83 -2.18 -7.23
C ARG A 220 -5.70 -0.93 -7.36
N HIS A 221 -5.69 -0.06 -6.36
CA HIS A 221 -6.54 1.14 -6.28
C HIS A 221 -8.02 0.87 -6.61
N ILE A 222 -8.50 -0.30 -6.22
CA ILE A 222 -9.92 -0.67 -6.28
C ILE A 222 -10.40 -0.97 -4.87
N ASP A 223 -11.55 -0.48 -4.51
CA ASP A 223 -12.22 -0.87 -3.28
C ASP A 223 -12.96 -2.18 -3.52
N LEU A 224 -12.47 -3.26 -2.92
CA LEU A 224 -13.05 -4.58 -3.08
C LEU A 224 -13.10 -5.29 -1.73
N ASP A 225 -14.27 -5.79 -1.40
CA ASP A 225 -14.51 -6.61 -0.23
C ASP A 225 -15.23 -7.89 -0.64
N LEU A 226 -14.52 -9.01 -0.56
CA LEU A 226 -14.97 -10.27 -1.15
C LEU A 226 -14.84 -11.44 -0.18
N GLN A 227 -15.91 -12.21 -0.05
CA GLN A 227 -15.87 -13.48 0.65
C GLN A 227 -15.17 -14.54 -0.20
N ILE A 228 -13.99 -14.99 0.22
CA ILE A 228 -13.20 -16.02 -0.50
C ILE A 228 -13.71 -17.44 -0.16
N LYS A 229 -14.04 -17.65 1.11
CA LYS A 229 -14.54 -18.91 1.66
C LYS A 229 -15.43 -18.59 2.86
N LYS A 230 -16.17 -19.55 3.40
CA LYS A 230 -17.13 -19.35 4.51
C LYS A 230 -16.54 -18.56 5.70
N ASP A 231 -15.25 -18.74 5.97
CA ASP A 231 -14.52 -18.21 7.11
C ASP A 231 -13.27 -17.39 6.70
N SER A 232 -13.17 -17.03 5.42
CA SER A 232 -12.06 -16.27 4.85
C SER A 232 -12.56 -15.15 3.94
N ARG A 233 -12.11 -13.93 4.18
CA ARG A 233 -12.50 -12.71 3.46
C ARG A 233 -11.26 -11.97 2.96
N MET A 234 -11.38 -11.35 1.79
CA MET A 234 -10.33 -10.57 1.18
C MET A 234 -10.79 -9.13 0.99
N VAL A 235 -9.90 -8.19 1.31
CA VAL A 235 -10.12 -6.74 1.12
C VAL A 235 -8.96 -6.18 0.31
N ILE A 236 -9.28 -5.40 -0.72
CA ILE A 236 -8.34 -4.46 -1.37
C ILE A 236 -8.78 -3.07 -0.96
N LEU A 237 -7.84 -2.29 -0.38
CA LEU A 237 -8.14 -1.07 0.37
C LEU A 237 -8.49 0.16 -0.50
N GLY A 238 -8.52 0.03 -1.84
CA GLY A 238 -8.67 1.19 -2.68
C GLY A 238 -7.43 2.09 -2.65
N ASP A 239 -7.61 3.38 -2.39
CA ASP A 239 -6.52 4.35 -2.31
C ASP A 239 -6.83 5.50 -1.33
N CYS A 240 -5.79 6.27 -0.97
CA CYS A 240 -5.90 7.48 -0.15
C CYS A 240 -5.64 8.76 -0.97
N PHE A 241 -6.12 8.84 -2.23
CA PHE A 241 -6.05 10.05 -3.05
C PHE A 241 -7.31 10.35 -3.86
N GLN A 242 -8.08 9.32 -4.25
CA GLN A 242 -9.39 9.45 -4.91
C GLN A 242 -10.51 8.91 -4.03
N GLN A 243 -10.42 7.63 -3.63
CA GLN A 243 -11.46 6.90 -2.92
C GLN A 243 -11.43 7.18 -1.41
N TRP A 244 -10.25 7.38 -0.83
CA TRP A 244 -10.04 7.64 0.60
C TRP A 244 -10.55 6.52 1.50
N THR A 245 -10.37 5.28 1.05
CA THR A 245 -10.84 4.10 1.74
C THR A 245 -9.79 3.53 2.70
N TYR A 246 -10.27 2.96 3.77
CA TYR A 246 -9.47 2.27 4.77
C TYR A 246 -10.26 1.16 5.44
N ALA A 247 -9.60 0.18 6.03
CA ALA A 247 -10.27 -0.83 6.84
C ALA A 247 -9.94 -0.66 8.33
N LYS A 248 -10.86 -1.09 9.19
CA LYS A 248 -10.62 -1.19 10.63
C LYS A 248 -11.04 -2.55 11.18
N LEU A 249 -10.23 -3.07 12.10
CA LEU A 249 -10.50 -4.31 12.83
C LEU A 249 -10.85 -3.93 14.28
N ASP A 250 -12.03 -4.35 14.73
CA ASP A 250 -12.48 -4.13 16.10
C ASP A 250 -11.92 -5.19 17.07
N LYS A 251 -12.12 -4.98 18.37
CA LYS A 251 -11.69 -5.92 19.42
C LYS A 251 -12.41 -7.27 19.40
N HIS A 252 -13.49 -7.40 18.65
CA HIS A 252 -14.24 -8.65 18.44
C HIS A 252 -13.76 -9.42 17.22
N GLY A 253 -12.79 -8.86 16.45
CA GLY A 253 -12.25 -9.46 15.25
C GLY A 253 -13.09 -9.19 13.99
N ASN A 254 -13.99 -8.21 14.01
CA ASN A 254 -14.75 -7.81 12.84
C ASN A 254 -13.96 -6.78 12.04
N LEU A 255 -13.74 -7.05 10.76
CA LEU A 255 -13.13 -6.15 9.81
C LEU A 255 -14.21 -5.40 9.01
N THR A 256 -14.15 -4.08 8.97
CA THR A 256 -15.06 -3.23 8.20
C THR A 256 -14.26 -2.26 7.33
N VAL A 257 -14.78 -1.93 6.15
CA VAL A 257 -14.17 -0.96 5.22
C VAL A 257 -14.98 0.35 5.25
N HIS A 258 -14.29 1.47 5.21
CA HIS A 258 -14.87 2.80 5.40
C HIS A 258 -14.25 3.78 4.42
N THR A 259 -14.99 4.86 4.13
CA THR A 259 -14.51 6.02 3.37
C THR A 259 -14.32 7.22 4.27
N PHE A 260 -13.19 7.93 4.12
CA PHE A 260 -12.92 9.17 4.84
C PHE A 260 -13.31 10.39 4.00
N GLU A 261 -14.41 11.06 4.36
CA GLU A 261 -14.91 12.25 3.66
C GLU A 261 -14.41 13.59 4.22
N GLY A 262 -13.66 13.54 5.35
CA GLY A 262 -13.16 14.75 6.02
C GLY A 262 -14.01 15.12 7.23
N GLY A 263 -13.83 14.41 8.35
CA GLY A 263 -14.46 14.68 9.65
C GLY A 263 -15.63 13.77 10.03
N GLU A 264 -16.20 13.02 9.11
CA GLU A 264 -17.21 12.00 9.41
C GLU A 264 -16.84 10.65 8.80
N GLU A 265 -17.04 9.59 9.57
CA GLU A 265 -16.83 8.21 9.15
C GLU A 265 -18.11 7.70 8.49
N LYS A 266 -18.00 7.16 7.26
CA LYS A 266 -19.10 6.43 6.62
C LYS A 266 -18.63 5.05 6.20
N GLU A 267 -19.50 4.05 6.36
CA GLU A 267 -19.28 2.71 5.84
C GLU A 267 -19.29 2.76 4.30
N ALA A 268 -18.30 2.16 3.66
CA ALA A 268 -18.19 2.18 2.20
C ALA A 268 -19.28 1.30 1.59
N ASP A 269 -20.02 1.84 0.60
CA ASP A 269 -20.95 1.08 -0.22
C ASP A 269 -20.12 0.23 -1.21
N HIS A 270 -19.94 -1.05 -0.90
CA HIS A 270 -19.22 -1.97 -1.76
C HIS A 270 -20.06 -2.29 -2.98
N ALA A 271 -19.52 -2.02 -4.17
CA ALA A 271 -20.12 -2.48 -5.42
C ALA A 271 -20.14 -4.02 -5.44
N GLN A 272 -21.37 -4.58 -5.44
CA GLN A 272 -21.63 -6.00 -5.58
C GLN A 272 -21.24 -6.52 -6.96
#